data_8475fa7eaed0f6143c31d1ed1b57a3da
#
_entry.id   8475fa7eaed0f6143c31d1ed1b57a3da
#
_cell.length_a   1.000
_cell.length_b   1.000
_cell.length_c   1.000
_cell.angle_alpha   90.00
_cell.angle_beta   90.00
_cell.angle_gamma   90.00
#
_symmetry.space_group_name_H-M   'P 1'
#
loop_
_entity.id
_entity.type
_entity.pdbx_description
1 polymer ?
#
loop_
_entity_poly.entity_id
_entity_poly.type
_entity_poly.pdbx_seq_one_letter_code
_entity_poly.pdbx_strand_id
1 'polypeptide(L)'
;MRLLGKRWIALTLAVLLTVGIFAYVMGGINAPSAANRYRTTLAHGGEVLWRGLSGIVQRSTNYTGYTPLADIPETENGYVPQGYCYCEAADAYIISYYHDKDASVLSMVDAKTGKRQKTVVLHQNDGTPFTGHAGGVADDDTYIYICDGNTIYRISLERLQTASDGAPVMLTESIVTDVKCSYIGTDGEYLYAGEFYTYYSDGRYDTDPTHHMQVSTTELSFARCNAYALSEFENAFAETPETTVTPTMSFTVPNRVQGFTRLSDGQFALSVSYGRNTDSWLYTYADVTKGEPAYYLTYPDRDVPVYSLCRTDIVSRLRLPPLLEGIDTKDGKVTGIFESGAEKYKNGKFILNSICEFE
;
A
#
# COMPACT_ATOMS: atom_id res chain seq x y z
N MET A 1 2.26 51.24 9.97
CA MET A 1 2.10 50.98 8.51
C MET A 1 2.41 49.55 8.02
N ARG A 2 3.30 48.76 8.61
CA ARG A 2 3.65 47.39 8.12
C ARG A 2 2.59 46.32 8.35
N LEU A 3 1.68 46.45 9.29
CA LEU A 3 0.62 45.46 9.59
C LEU A 3 -0.61 45.55 8.68
N LEU A 4 -0.92 46.74 8.15
CA LEU A 4 -2.03 46.95 7.20
C LEU A 4 -1.73 46.32 5.83
N GLY A 5 -0.48 46.37 5.35
CA GLY A 5 -0.11 45.75 4.08
C GLY A 5 -0.26 44.22 4.05
N LYS A 6 0.07 43.55 5.15
CA LYS A 6 -0.08 42.08 5.23
C LYS A 6 -1.54 41.61 5.23
N ARG A 7 -2.45 42.40 5.84
CA ARG A 7 -3.90 42.09 5.84
C ARG A 7 -4.51 42.26 4.45
N TRP A 8 -4.09 43.30 3.71
CA TRP A 8 -4.55 43.54 2.34
C TRP A 8 -4.04 42.44 1.37
N ILE A 9 -2.79 42.01 1.51
CA ILE A 9 -2.23 40.90 0.71
C ILE A 9 -2.99 39.61 0.97
N ALA A 10 -3.28 39.28 2.24
CA ALA A 10 -4.05 38.12 2.60
C ALA A 10 -5.49 38.15 2.06
N LEU A 11 -6.14 39.32 2.11
CA LEU A 11 -7.48 39.54 1.57
C LEU A 11 -7.49 39.41 0.04
N THR A 12 -6.51 40.00 -0.64
CA THR A 12 -6.37 39.88 -2.10
C THR A 12 -6.13 38.46 -2.55
N LEU A 13 -5.27 37.69 -1.85
CA LEU A 13 -5.03 36.28 -2.12
C LEU A 13 -6.29 35.44 -1.89
N ALA A 14 -7.05 35.71 -0.82
CA ALA A 14 -8.31 35.02 -0.55
C ALA A 14 -9.36 35.33 -1.63
N VAL A 15 -9.49 36.56 -2.08
CA VAL A 15 -10.40 36.96 -3.15
C VAL A 15 -9.99 36.32 -4.49
N LEU A 16 -8.69 36.32 -4.84
CA LEU A 16 -8.19 35.69 -6.06
C LEU A 16 -8.41 34.17 -6.05
N LEU A 17 -8.23 33.54 -4.88
CA LEU A 17 -8.50 32.12 -4.71
C LEU A 17 -10.00 31.83 -4.89
N THR A 18 -10.87 32.65 -4.29
CA THR A 18 -12.33 32.50 -4.39
C THR A 18 -12.82 32.75 -5.81
N VAL A 19 -12.31 33.78 -6.50
CA VAL A 19 -12.64 34.06 -7.90
C VAL A 19 -12.09 32.99 -8.84
N GLY A 20 -10.88 32.49 -8.60
CA GLY A 20 -10.30 31.37 -9.35
C GLY A 20 -11.11 30.10 -9.21
N ILE A 21 -11.53 29.77 -7.99
CA ILE A 21 -12.41 28.62 -7.71
C ILE A 21 -13.77 28.83 -8.39
N PHE A 22 -14.36 30.01 -8.30
CA PHE A 22 -15.66 30.32 -8.91
C PHE A 22 -15.61 30.29 -10.45
N ALA A 23 -14.61 30.89 -11.07
CA ALA A 23 -14.42 30.87 -12.52
C ALA A 23 -14.17 29.44 -13.04
N TYR A 24 -13.43 28.63 -12.26
CA TYR A 24 -13.20 27.22 -12.55
C TYR A 24 -14.47 26.39 -12.43
N VAL A 25 -15.31 26.66 -11.39
CA VAL A 25 -16.62 26.03 -11.18
C VAL A 25 -17.57 26.34 -12.34
N MET A 26 -17.65 27.63 -12.75
CA MET A 26 -18.57 28.06 -13.80
C MET A 26 -18.15 27.61 -15.19
N GLY A 27 -16.83 27.49 -15.47
CA GLY A 27 -16.32 26.95 -16.72
C GLY A 27 -16.53 25.44 -16.90
N GLY A 28 -16.75 24.69 -15.79
CA GLY A 28 -16.94 23.25 -15.78
C GLY A 28 -18.41 22.76 -15.88
N ILE A 29 -19.40 23.65 -15.71
CA ILE A 29 -20.81 23.26 -15.56
C ILE A 29 -21.47 22.79 -16.88
N ASN A 30 -20.89 23.06 -18.03
CA ASN A 30 -21.52 22.86 -19.34
C ASN A 30 -21.23 21.51 -20.03
N ALA A 31 -20.62 20.52 -19.36
CA ALA A 31 -20.41 19.19 -19.94
C ALA A 31 -20.63 18.08 -18.91
N PRO A 32 -21.32 16.96 -19.25
CA PRO A 32 -21.56 15.85 -18.33
C PRO A 32 -20.28 15.20 -17.76
N SER A 33 -19.16 15.24 -18.53
CA SER A 33 -17.83 14.84 -18.09
C SER A 33 -17.15 15.87 -17.16
N ALA A 34 -17.72 17.05 -17.01
CA ALA A 34 -17.15 18.14 -16.21
C ALA A 34 -17.36 17.95 -14.71
N ALA A 35 -18.44 17.28 -14.29
CA ALA A 35 -18.71 17.01 -12.88
C ALA A 35 -17.65 16.09 -12.27
N ASN A 36 -17.22 15.06 -13.01
CA ASN A 36 -16.15 14.16 -12.57
C ASN A 36 -14.79 14.85 -12.58
N ARG A 37 -14.45 15.59 -13.63
CA ARG A 37 -13.23 16.40 -13.66
C ARG A 37 -13.18 17.43 -12.53
N TYR A 38 -14.28 18.08 -12.24
CA TYR A 38 -14.40 19.06 -11.16
C TYR A 38 -14.16 18.44 -9.79
N ARG A 39 -14.78 17.28 -9.49
CA ARG A 39 -14.58 16.53 -8.24
C ARG A 39 -13.13 16.06 -8.09
N THR A 40 -12.55 15.52 -9.16
CA THR A 40 -11.16 15.09 -9.23
C THR A 40 -10.21 16.27 -8.96
N THR A 41 -10.45 17.44 -9.57
CA THR A 41 -9.58 18.61 -9.37
C THR A 41 -9.72 19.24 -7.98
N LEU A 42 -10.89 19.21 -7.37
CA LEU A 42 -11.04 19.65 -5.97
C LEU A 42 -10.34 18.71 -5.00
N ALA A 43 -10.43 17.41 -5.22
CA ALA A 43 -9.72 16.42 -4.43
C ALA A 43 -8.20 16.61 -4.57
N HIS A 44 -7.69 16.77 -5.79
CA HIS A 44 -6.28 17.05 -6.07
C HIS A 44 -5.82 18.40 -5.52
N GLY A 45 -6.64 19.45 -5.67
CA GLY A 45 -6.33 20.79 -5.12
C GLY A 45 -6.21 20.77 -3.60
N GLY A 46 -7.08 20.04 -2.92
CA GLY A 46 -7.00 19.81 -1.48
C GLY A 46 -5.71 19.06 -1.07
N GLU A 47 -5.31 18.08 -1.84
CA GLU A 47 -4.10 17.30 -1.59
C GLU A 47 -2.81 18.12 -1.83
N VAL A 48 -2.75 18.90 -2.90
CA VAL A 48 -1.62 19.82 -3.17
C VAL A 48 -1.49 20.87 -2.09
N LEU A 49 -2.61 21.45 -1.66
CA LEU A 49 -2.62 22.42 -0.55
C LEU A 49 -2.17 21.79 0.76
N TRP A 50 -2.64 20.57 1.05
CA TRP A 50 -2.23 19.83 2.24
C TRP A 50 -0.73 19.51 2.24
N ARG A 51 -0.16 19.09 1.11
CA ARG A 51 1.29 18.88 0.97
C ARG A 51 2.09 20.16 1.22
N GLY A 52 1.66 21.28 0.67
CA GLY A 52 2.28 22.59 0.90
C GLY A 52 2.23 23.00 2.37
N LEU A 53 1.08 22.83 3.03
CA LEU A 53 0.89 23.17 4.43
C LEU A 53 1.61 22.19 5.38
N SER A 54 1.62 20.89 5.08
CA SER A 54 2.30 19.89 5.92
C SER A 54 3.82 20.07 5.94
N GLY A 55 4.41 20.59 4.86
CA GLY A 55 5.83 20.97 4.82
C GLY A 55 6.18 22.18 5.67
N ILE A 56 5.20 23.03 6.01
CA ILE A 56 5.39 24.26 6.82
C ILE A 56 5.16 23.99 8.32
N VAL A 57 4.31 23.02 8.65
CA VAL A 57 4.02 22.65 10.04
C VAL A 57 5.06 21.65 10.50
N GLN A 58 6.03 22.11 11.30
CA GLN A 58 7.00 21.24 11.96
C GLN A 58 6.26 20.38 13.01
N ARG A 59 5.85 19.17 12.62
CA ARG A 59 5.19 18.23 13.53
C ARG A 59 6.21 17.60 14.47
N SER A 60 5.77 17.32 15.70
CA SER A 60 6.57 16.57 16.68
C SER A 60 7.07 15.25 16.09
N THR A 61 8.34 14.93 16.32
CA THR A 61 8.95 13.62 16.04
C THR A 61 8.76 12.63 17.20
N ASN A 62 7.99 13.01 18.21
CA ASN A 62 7.64 12.11 19.30
C ASN A 62 6.50 11.18 18.82
N TYR A 63 6.87 9.96 18.45
CA TYR A 63 5.94 8.91 18.05
C TYR A 63 5.83 7.89 19.19
N THR A 64 4.62 7.45 19.43
CA THR A 64 4.26 6.43 20.44
C THR A 64 3.37 5.38 19.79
N GLY A 65 3.06 4.29 20.50
CA GLY A 65 2.15 3.26 20.02
C GLY A 65 2.83 2.27 19.07
N TYR A 66 4.15 2.10 19.17
CA TYR A 66 4.87 1.02 18.50
C TYR A 66 6.00 0.48 19.39
N THR A 67 6.27 -0.80 19.24
CA THR A 67 7.37 -1.52 19.92
C THR A 67 8.24 -2.21 18.88
N PRO A 68 9.55 -1.89 18.80
CA PRO A 68 10.48 -2.62 17.93
C PRO A 68 10.62 -4.09 18.35
N LEU A 69 10.56 -5.00 17.37
CA LEU A 69 10.69 -6.46 17.57
C LEU A 69 12.03 -6.99 17.06
N ALA A 70 12.46 -6.57 15.88
CA ALA A 70 13.69 -7.02 15.23
C ALA A 70 14.20 -5.96 14.26
N ASP A 71 15.49 -6.01 13.93
CA ASP A 71 16.06 -5.16 12.89
C ASP A 71 15.67 -5.66 11.49
N ILE A 72 15.47 -4.73 10.56
CA ILE A 72 15.26 -5.02 9.14
C ILE A 72 16.63 -5.20 8.50
N PRO A 73 16.98 -6.40 7.97
CA PRO A 73 18.26 -6.63 7.31
C PRO A 73 18.37 -5.91 5.95
N GLU A 74 19.54 -5.94 5.34
CA GLU A 74 19.87 -5.47 3.97
C GLU A 74 19.72 -3.96 3.70
N THR A 75 19.19 -3.17 4.62
CA THR A 75 18.94 -1.73 4.45
C THR A 75 20.23 -0.92 4.26
N GLU A 76 21.35 -1.37 4.81
CA GLU A 76 22.68 -0.76 4.64
C GLU A 76 23.35 -1.14 3.29
N ASN A 77 22.83 -2.20 2.64
CA ASN A 77 23.31 -2.70 1.35
C ASN A 77 22.58 -2.05 0.15
N GLY A 78 21.82 -0.97 0.38
CA GLY A 78 21.09 -0.25 -0.65
C GLY A 78 19.71 -0.83 -0.97
N TYR A 79 19.30 -1.90 -0.31
CA TYR A 79 17.96 -2.47 -0.44
C TYR A 79 16.92 -1.64 0.31
N VAL A 80 15.75 -1.51 -0.30
CA VAL A 80 14.61 -0.77 0.24
C VAL A 80 13.49 -1.76 0.56
N PRO A 81 13.14 -1.95 1.84
CA PRO A 81 12.08 -2.88 2.22
C PRO A 81 10.71 -2.37 1.78
N GLN A 82 9.87 -3.26 1.26
CA GLN A 82 8.55 -2.95 0.72
C GLN A 82 7.45 -3.80 1.36
N GLY A 83 7.41 -5.07 1.02
CA GLY A 83 6.45 -6.03 1.56
C GLY A 83 6.92 -6.67 2.85
N TYR A 84 5.96 -7.09 3.65
CA TYR A 84 6.18 -7.74 4.93
C TYR A 84 5.05 -8.70 5.25
N CYS A 85 5.38 -9.90 5.71
CA CYS A 85 4.44 -10.81 6.36
C CYS A 85 5.09 -11.57 7.53
N TYR A 86 4.27 -12.08 8.44
CA TYR A 86 4.65 -13.06 9.45
C TYR A 86 4.15 -14.43 9.02
N CYS A 87 5.05 -15.33 8.70
CA CYS A 87 4.74 -16.71 8.35
C CYS A 87 4.74 -17.59 9.61
N GLU A 88 3.56 -18.08 10.02
CA GLU A 88 3.41 -18.87 11.22
C GLU A 88 4.09 -20.24 11.09
N ALA A 89 3.97 -20.92 9.93
CA ALA A 89 4.60 -22.22 9.67
C ALA A 89 6.14 -22.16 9.73
N ALA A 90 6.74 -21.01 9.44
CA ALA A 90 8.19 -20.82 9.54
C ALA A 90 8.63 -20.17 10.84
N ASP A 91 7.71 -19.62 11.63
CA ASP A 91 7.93 -18.72 12.77
C ASP A 91 8.96 -17.62 12.42
N ALA A 92 8.72 -16.97 11.28
CA ALA A 92 9.66 -16.01 10.69
C ALA A 92 8.93 -14.81 10.08
N TYR A 93 9.56 -13.66 10.14
CA TYR A 93 9.19 -12.51 9.35
C TYR A 93 9.82 -12.63 7.96
N ILE A 94 9.04 -12.41 6.92
CA ILE A 94 9.49 -12.41 5.53
C ILE A 94 9.34 -10.98 5.00
N ILE A 95 10.43 -10.46 4.41
CA ILE A 95 10.48 -9.08 3.92
C ILE A 95 10.94 -9.11 2.48
N SER A 96 10.21 -8.43 1.59
CA SER A 96 10.61 -8.19 0.22
C SER A 96 11.28 -6.83 0.07
N TYR A 97 12.25 -6.75 -0.87
CA TYR A 97 13.01 -5.53 -1.13
C TYR A 97 13.21 -5.34 -2.62
N TYR A 98 13.27 -4.07 -3.04
CA TYR A 98 13.87 -3.73 -4.31
C TYR A 98 15.24 -3.08 -4.12
N HIS A 99 16.01 -3.04 -5.21
CA HIS A 99 17.25 -2.31 -5.30
C HIS A 99 17.27 -1.52 -6.61
N ASP A 100 17.89 -0.31 -6.61
CA ASP A 100 17.89 0.56 -7.81
C ASP A 100 18.75 -0.02 -8.97
N LYS A 101 19.60 -1.04 -8.72
CA LYS A 101 20.53 -1.61 -9.71
C LYS A 101 20.57 -3.13 -9.75
N ASP A 102 20.36 -3.77 -8.60
CA ASP A 102 20.49 -5.22 -8.45
C ASP A 102 19.13 -5.90 -8.42
N ALA A 103 19.12 -7.22 -8.44
CA ALA A 103 17.90 -8.01 -8.29
C ALA A 103 17.22 -7.76 -6.94
N SER A 104 15.91 -7.82 -6.93
CA SER A 104 15.10 -7.79 -5.71
C SER A 104 15.34 -9.06 -4.88
N VAL A 105 15.18 -8.95 -3.58
CA VAL A 105 15.49 -10.04 -2.63
C VAL A 105 14.34 -10.28 -1.66
N LEU A 106 14.34 -11.46 -1.03
CA LEU A 106 13.55 -11.78 0.16
C LEU A 106 14.47 -12.10 1.32
N SER A 107 14.24 -11.50 2.49
CA SER A 107 14.89 -11.89 3.73
C SER A 107 13.94 -12.66 4.64
N MET A 108 14.46 -13.65 5.35
CA MET A 108 13.81 -14.31 6.47
C MET A 108 14.49 -13.90 7.78
N VAL A 109 13.69 -13.49 8.75
CA VAL A 109 14.13 -13.11 10.09
C VAL A 109 13.39 -13.96 11.11
N ASP A 110 14.11 -14.68 11.94
CA ASP A 110 13.56 -15.53 12.99
C ASP A 110 12.72 -14.70 13.98
N ALA A 111 11.46 -15.04 14.14
CA ALA A 111 10.53 -14.22 14.92
C ALA A 111 10.77 -14.26 16.44
N LYS A 112 11.44 -15.32 16.96
CA LYS A 112 11.79 -15.44 18.39
C LYS A 112 13.04 -14.68 18.76
N THR A 113 14.04 -14.73 17.87
CA THR A 113 15.38 -14.20 18.18
C THR A 113 15.63 -12.85 17.55
N GLY A 114 14.80 -12.43 16.58
CA GLY A 114 15.00 -11.21 15.77
C GLY A 114 16.22 -11.28 14.84
N LYS A 115 16.79 -12.48 14.63
CA LYS A 115 18.02 -12.62 13.82
C LYS A 115 17.69 -12.96 12.38
N ARG A 116 18.39 -12.31 11.44
CA ARG A 116 18.38 -12.70 10.04
C ARG A 116 18.79 -14.17 9.89
N GLN A 117 17.96 -14.98 9.27
CA GLN A 117 18.27 -16.37 8.94
C GLN A 117 18.96 -16.45 7.59
N LYS A 118 18.41 -15.80 6.58
CA LYS A 118 18.94 -15.76 5.20
C LYS A 118 18.33 -14.60 4.40
N THR A 119 18.96 -14.31 3.27
CA THR A 119 18.41 -13.49 2.19
C THR A 119 18.59 -14.24 0.88
N VAL A 120 17.56 -14.38 0.08
CA VAL A 120 17.59 -15.03 -1.24
C VAL A 120 17.38 -14.02 -2.34
N VAL A 121 17.94 -14.28 -3.54
CA VAL A 121 17.87 -13.40 -4.69
C VAL A 121 16.75 -13.85 -5.61
N LEU A 122 15.82 -12.96 -5.96
CA LEU A 122 14.71 -13.29 -6.84
C LEU A 122 15.15 -13.34 -8.31
N HIS A 123 14.74 -14.37 -9.01
CA HIS A 123 14.97 -14.56 -10.43
C HIS A 123 13.67 -14.84 -11.17
N GLN A 124 13.59 -14.41 -12.44
CA GLN A 124 12.53 -14.78 -13.36
C GLN A 124 12.57 -16.27 -13.68
N ASN A 125 11.52 -16.81 -14.28
CA ASN A 125 11.46 -18.22 -14.67
C ASN A 125 12.54 -18.63 -15.69
N ASP A 126 13.02 -17.70 -16.51
CA ASP A 126 14.12 -17.91 -17.47
C ASP A 126 15.53 -17.83 -16.86
N GLY A 127 15.64 -17.62 -15.55
CA GLY A 127 16.90 -17.53 -14.82
C GLY A 127 17.52 -16.12 -14.80
N THR A 128 16.91 -15.13 -15.42
CA THR A 128 17.38 -13.75 -15.32
C THR A 128 17.06 -13.13 -13.97
N PRO A 129 17.87 -12.19 -13.43
CA PRO A 129 17.57 -11.49 -12.20
C PRO A 129 16.20 -10.78 -12.28
N PHE A 130 15.38 -10.93 -11.24
CA PHE A 130 14.14 -10.16 -11.10
C PHE A 130 14.45 -8.78 -10.52
N THR A 131 14.25 -7.74 -11.30
CA THR A 131 14.52 -6.34 -10.92
C THR A 131 13.23 -5.53 -10.71
N GLY A 132 12.10 -6.23 -10.53
CA GLY A 132 10.80 -5.62 -10.22
C GLY A 132 10.80 -4.99 -8.82
N HIS A 133 9.74 -4.24 -8.52
CA HIS A 133 9.63 -3.52 -7.24
C HIS A 133 9.45 -4.44 -6.04
N ALA A 134 8.90 -5.66 -6.24
CA ALA A 134 8.53 -6.58 -5.15
C ALA A 134 7.72 -5.86 -4.06
N GLY A 135 6.69 -5.12 -4.48
CA GLY A 135 5.99 -4.10 -3.67
C GLY A 135 5.23 -4.65 -2.47
N GLY A 136 4.95 -5.95 -2.43
CA GLY A 136 4.32 -6.62 -1.30
C GLY A 136 4.71 -8.08 -1.22
N VAL A 137 4.66 -8.64 -0.02
CA VAL A 137 4.80 -10.07 0.26
C VAL A 137 3.73 -10.52 1.25
N ALA A 138 3.16 -11.69 1.01
CA ALA A 138 2.18 -12.34 1.87
C ALA A 138 2.42 -13.86 1.86
N ASP A 139 1.81 -14.61 2.78
CA ASP A 139 1.90 -16.06 2.83
C ASP A 139 0.57 -16.72 3.26
N ASP A 140 0.42 -17.98 2.94
CA ASP A 140 -0.67 -18.85 3.38
C ASP A 140 -0.17 -20.14 4.06
N ASP A 141 1.01 -20.07 4.68
CA ASP A 141 1.74 -21.20 5.28
C ASP A 141 2.24 -22.27 4.28
N THR A 142 1.83 -22.20 3.01
CA THR A 142 2.24 -23.11 1.93
C THR A 142 3.06 -22.39 0.88
N TYR A 143 2.60 -21.22 0.50
CA TYR A 143 3.20 -20.37 -0.53
C TYR A 143 3.52 -18.99 0.00
N ILE A 144 4.57 -18.41 -0.57
CA ILE A 144 4.91 -16.99 -0.44
C ILE A 144 4.50 -16.30 -1.73
N TYR A 145 3.70 -15.26 -1.61
CA TYR A 145 3.20 -14.43 -2.71
C TYR A 145 4.00 -13.14 -2.77
N ILE A 146 4.33 -12.68 -3.98
CA ILE A 146 5.11 -11.46 -4.22
C ILE A 146 4.42 -10.69 -5.34
N CYS A 147 4.16 -9.40 -5.17
CA CYS A 147 3.54 -8.60 -6.22
C CYS A 147 4.52 -7.63 -6.90
N ASP A 148 4.32 -7.46 -8.22
CA ASP A 148 4.98 -6.43 -9.03
C ASP A 148 4.09 -6.03 -10.21
N GLY A 149 3.75 -4.76 -10.33
CA GLY A 149 2.83 -4.28 -11.35
C GLY A 149 1.48 -5.01 -11.29
N ASN A 150 1.03 -5.58 -12.41
CA ASN A 150 -0.22 -6.33 -12.48
C ASN A 150 -0.05 -7.84 -12.23
N THR A 151 1.09 -8.25 -11.70
CA THR A 151 1.42 -9.66 -11.53
C THR A 151 1.62 -10.02 -10.06
N ILE A 152 1.06 -11.16 -9.65
CA ILE A 152 1.36 -11.79 -8.38
C ILE A 152 2.06 -13.10 -8.68
N TYR A 153 3.28 -13.23 -8.19
CA TYR A 153 4.10 -14.43 -8.26
C TYR A 153 3.91 -15.27 -6.99
N ARG A 154 4.12 -16.58 -7.08
CA ARG A 154 4.22 -17.43 -5.90
C ARG A 154 5.44 -18.33 -5.95
N ILE A 155 5.95 -18.64 -4.79
CA ILE A 155 6.98 -19.67 -4.55
C ILE A 155 6.54 -20.52 -3.36
N SER A 156 6.85 -21.82 -3.33
CA SER A 156 6.54 -22.63 -2.15
C SER A 156 7.40 -22.19 -0.95
N LEU A 157 6.81 -22.20 0.24
CA LEU A 157 7.52 -21.94 1.49
C LEU A 157 8.70 -22.90 1.66
N GLU A 158 8.53 -24.19 1.32
CA GLU A 158 9.60 -25.20 1.37
C GLU A 158 10.81 -24.78 0.52
N ARG A 159 10.58 -24.24 -0.69
CA ARG A 159 11.66 -23.76 -1.56
C ARG A 159 12.42 -22.60 -0.93
N LEU A 160 11.71 -21.66 -0.28
CA LEU A 160 12.34 -20.56 0.44
C LEU A 160 13.12 -21.09 1.66
N GLN A 161 12.56 -22.02 2.43
CA GLN A 161 13.20 -22.58 3.62
C GLN A 161 14.45 -23.40 3.29
N THR A 162 14.46 -24.15 2.18
CA THR A 162 15.58 -25.00 1.77
C THR A 162 16.68 -24.26 1.01
N ALA A 163 16.39 -23.09 0.46
CA ALA A 163 17.39 -22.27 -0.22
C ALA A 163 18.50 -21.83 0.73
N SER A 164 19.76 -21.87 0.23
CA SER A 164 20.91 -21.33 0.96
C SER A 164 20.88 -19.80 0.98
N ASP A 165 21.58 -19.20 1.93
CA ASP A 165 21.79 -17.76 1.99
C ASP A 165 22.48 -17.25 0.70
N GLY A 166 21.93 -16.19 0.09
CA GLY A 166 22.39 -15.64 -1.19
C GLY A 166 21.97 -16.44 -2.43
N ALA A 167 21.27 -17.56 -2.29
CA ALA A 167 20.90 -18.39 -3.44
C ALA A 167 19.79 -17.73 -4.30
N PRO A 168 19.79 -18.01 -5.63
CA PRO A 168 18.69 -17.62 -6.48
C PRO A 168 17.43 -18.44 -6.18
N VAL A 169 16.28 -17.75 -6.12
CA VAL A 169 14.96 -18.39 -6.04
C VAL A 169 14.12 -17.91 -7.23
N MET A 170 13.62 -18.87 -8.00
CA MET A 170 12.90 -18.62 -9.25
C MET A 170 11.42 -18.33 -8.99
N LEU A 171 10.90 -17.28 -9.60
CA LEU A 171 9.48 -16.95 -9.68
C LEU A 171 8.86 -17.73 -10.84
N THR A 172 8.44 -18.98 -10.58
CA THR A 172 8.05 -19.92 -11.63
C THR A 172 6.57 -19.88 -11.97
N GLU A 173 5.73 -19.38 -11.09
CA GLU A 173 4.29 -19.35 -11.25
C GLU A 173 3.74 -17.96 -10.92
N SER A 174 2.77 -17.51 -11.69
CA SER A 174 2.16 -16.20 -11.49
C SER A 174 0.70 -16.16 -11.93
N ILE A 175 0.01 -15.10 -11.53
CA ILE A 175 -1.29 -14.68 -12.05
C ILE A 175 -1.22 -13.23 -12.50
N VAL A 176 -2.12 -12.85 -13.42
CA VAL A 176 -2.34 -11.45 -13.83
C VAL A 176 -3.59 -10.93 -13.14
N THR A 177 -3.51 -9.73 -12.62
CA THR A 177 -4.62 -8.99 -11.97
C THR A 177 -5.00 -7.76 -12.78
N ASP A 178 -6.18 -7.22 -12.58
CA ASP A 178 -6.62 -5.95 -13.17
C ASP A 178 -6.27 -4.72 -12.31
N VAL A 179 -5.58 -4.92 -11.18
CA VAL A 179 -5.04 -3.86 -10.33
C VAL A 179 -3.52 -3.79 -10.42
N LYS A 180 -2.97 -2.58 -10.33
CA LYS A 180 -1.53 -2.37 -10.23
C LYS A 180 -1.12 -2.60 -8.77
N CYS A 181 -0.74 -3.85 -8.47
CA CYS A 181 -0.42 -4.27 -7.11
C CYS A 181 0.82 -3.56 -6.58
N SER A 182 0.62 -2.70 -5.61
CA SER A 182 1.70 -2.02 -4.86
C SER A 182 1.90 -2.63 -3.48
N TYR A 183 0.92 -3.37 -3.00
CA TYR A 183 0.96 -4.15 -1.77
C TYR A 183 0.08 -5.39 -1.90
N ILE A 184 0.40 -6.40 -1.13
CA ILE A 184 -0.46 -7.57 -0.90
C ILE A 184 -0.46 -7.92 0.60
N GLY A 185 -1.50 -8.63 1.02
CA GLY A 185 -1.64 -9.19 2.37
C GLY A 185 -2.60 -10.37 2.34
N THR A 186 -2.67 -11.13 3.41
CA THR A 186 -3.61 -12.27 3.54
C THR A 186 -4.22 -12.31 4.93
N ASP A 187 -5.36 -12.99 5.05
CA ASP A 187 -5.97 -13.39 6.33
C ASP A 187 -6.11 -14.93 6.43
N GLY A 188 -5.46 -15.65 5.50
CA GLY A 188 -5.55 -17.11 5.40
C GLY A 188 -6.76 -17.61 4.60
N GLU A 189 -7.76 -16.77 4.33
CA GLU A 189 -8.91 -17.07 3.48
C GLU A 189 -8.82 -16.32 2.14
N TYR A 190 -8.39 -15.06 2.17
CA TYR A 190 -8.25 -14.21 1.00
C TYR A 190 -6.83 -13.68 0.86
N LEU A 191 -6.37 -13.55 -0.39
CA LEU A 191 -5.24 -12.74 -0.77
C LEU A 191 -5.75 -11.38 -1.22
N TYR A 192 -5.30 -10.32 -0.56
CA TYR A 192 -5.62 -8.93 -0.86
C TYR A 192 -4.51 -8.34 -1.72
N ALA A 193 -4.86 -7.70 -2.83
CA ALA A 193 -3.89 -7.05 -3.72
C ALA A 193 -4.41 -5.66 -4.11
N GLY A 194 -3.63 -4.63 -3.82
CA GLY A 194 -4.13 -3.28 -3.95
C GLY A 194 -3.19 -2.27 -4.57
N GLU A 195 -3.79 -1.17 -4.97
CA GLU A 195 -3.17 -0.07 -5.69
C GLU A 195 -2.67 1.01 -4.73
N PHE A 196 -1.52 1.58 -5.07
CA PHE A 196 -1.04 2.82 -4.50
C PHE A 196 -1.40 3.98 -5.43
N TYR A 197 -2.13 4.96 -4.91
CA TYR A 197 -2.41 6.19 -5.63
C TYR A 197 -1.91 7.40 -4.85
N THR A 198 -1.24 8.31 -5.53
CA THR A 198 -0.97 9.66 -5.03
C THR A 198 -0.79 10.59 -6.20
N TYR A 199 -1.42 11.78 -6.14
CA TYR A 199 -1.35 12.72 -7.24
C TYR A 199 0.07 13.22 -7.50
N TYR A 200 0.50 13.10 -8.75
CA TYR A 200 1.65 13.76 -9.33
C TYR A 200 1.29 14.32 -10.71
N SER A 201 1.88 15.46 -11.05
CA SER A 201 1.60 16.12 -12.34
C SER A 201 2.06 15.31 -13.56
N ASP A 202 2.97 14.35 -13.38
CA ASP A 202 3.47 13.44 -14.41
C ASP A 202 2.74 12.09 -14.45
N GLY A 203 1.75 11.89 -13.58
CA GLY A 203 0.92 10.69 -13.55
C GLY A 203 1.63 9.40 -13.10
N ARG A 204 2.85 9.49 -12.54
CA ARG A 204 3.68 8.29 -12.20
C ARG A 204 3.00 7.30 -11.26
N TYR A 205 2.05 7.75 -10.46
CA TYR A 205 1.26 6.95 -9.53
C TYR A 205 -0.23 6.94 -9.86
N ASP A 206 -0.58 7.25 -11.12
CA ASP A 206 -1.97 7.15 -11.54
C ASP A 206 -2.39 5.67 -11.61
N THR A 207 -3.61 5.43 -11.20
CA THR A 207 -4.32 4.17 -11.31
C THR A 207 -5.28 4.22 -12.49
N ASP A 208 -5.88 3.09 -12.87
CA ASP A 208 -6.87 3.07 -13.93
C ASP A 208 -8.06 3.99 -13.55
N PRO A 209 -8.45 4.94 -14.42
CA PRO A 209 -9.59 5.82 -14.14
C PRO A 209 -10.91 5.09 -13.90
N THR A 210 -11.07 3.86 -14.38
CA THR A 210 -12.26 3.03 -14.10
C THR A 210 -12.33 2.54 -12.66
N HIS A 211 -11.20 2.60 -11.92
CA HIS A 211 -11.13 2.29 -10.50
C HIS A 211 -11.50 3.48 -9.60
N HIS A 212 -11.67 4.69 -10.18
CA HIS A 212 -12.00 5.89 -9.42
C HIS A 212 -13.49 5.94 -9.10
N MET A 213 -13.83 5.95 -7.82
CA MET A 213 -15.21 5.85 -7.35
C MET A 213 -15.58 6.91 -6.34
N GLN A 214 -16.82 7.44 -6.47
CA GLN A 214 -17.42 8.29 -5.45
C GLN A 214 -17.92 7.39 -4.30
N VAL A 215 -17.22 7.42 -3.17
CA VAL A 215 -17.53 6.55 -2.01
C VAL A 215 -18.49 7.20 -1.00
N SER A 216 -18.55 8.54 -1.00
CA SER A 216 -19.54 9.31 -0.25
C SER A 216 -19.82 10.65 -0.95
N THR A 217 -20.71 11.46 -0.45
CA THR A 217 -21.00 12.79 -1.02
C THR A 217 -19.78 13.72 -1.05
N THR A 218 -18.78 13.47 -0.21
CA THR A 218 -17.59 14.31 -0.05
C THR A 218 -16.28 13.58 -0.27
N GLU A 219 -16.32 12.27 -0.54
CA GLU A 219 -15.11 11.44 -0.63
C GLU A 219 -15.06 10.71 -1.96
N LEU A 220 -13.89 10.77 -2.61
CA LEU A 220 -13.56 10.10 -3.85
C LEU A 220 -12.36 9.17 -3.60
N SER A 221 -12.51 7.90 -3.95
CA SER A 221 -11.41 6.94 -3.98
C SER A 221 -10.79 6.92 -5.37
N PHE A 222 -9.46 6.80 -5.42
CA PHE A 222 -8.66 6.69 -6.65
C PHE A 222 -7.93 5.35 -6.75
N ALA A 223 -8.15 4.44 -5.82
CA ALA A 223 -7.46 3.18 -5.77
C ALA A 223 -8.41 2.06 -5.33
N ARG A 224 -8.10 0.86 -5.79
CA ARG A 224 -8.85 -0.35 -5.52
C ARG A 224 -7.95 -1.41 -4.89
N CYS A 225 -8.50 -2.20 -3.98
CA CYS A 225 -7.90 -3.42 -3.47
C CYS A 225 -8.82 -4.59 -3.81
N ASN A 226 -8.32 -5.58 -4.50
CA ASN A 226 -9.03 -6.81 -4.80
C ASN A 226 -8.73 -7.86 -3.75
N ALA A 227 -9.73 -8.69 -3.44
CA ALA A 227 -9.59 -9.87 -2.61
C ALA A 227 -9.89 -11.12 -3.44
N TYR A 228 -9.00 -12.07 -3.39
CA TYR A 228 -9.07 -13.34 -4.11
C TYR A 228 -9.18 -14.46 -3.08
N ALA A 229 -10.27 -15.24 -3.11
CA ALA A 229 -10.39 -16.40 -2.24
C ALA A 229 -9.30 -17.42 -2.60
N LEU A 230 -8.43 -17.77 -1.66
CA LEU A 230 -7.30 -18.67 -1.87
C LEU A 230 -7.75 -20.02 -2.41
N SER A 231 -8.89 -20.54 -1.92
CA SER A 231 -9.49 -21.80 -2.39
C SER A 231 -9.94 -21.78 -3.86
N GLU A 232 -10.28 -20.60 -4.40
CA GLU A 232 -10.78 -20.48 -5.77
C GLU A 232 -9.65 -20.27 -6.79
N PHE A 233 -8.58 -19.56 -6.41
CA PHE A 233 -7.58 -19.14 -7.38
C PHE A 233 -6.25 -19.92 -7.32
N GLU A 234 -6.10 -20.90 -6.45
CA GLU A 234 -4.90 -21.73 -6.37
C GLU A 234 -4.52 -22.32 -7.74
N ASN A 235 -5.52 -22.77 -8.51
CA ASN A 235 -5.33 -23.33 -9.85
C ASN A 235 -5.12 -22.30 -10.97
N ALA A 236 -5.25 -21.01 -10.69
CA ALA A 236 -5.01 -19.95 -11.67
C ALA A 236 -3.53 -19.63 -11.86
N PHE A 237 -2.68 -20.04 -10.92
CA PHE A 237 -1.24 -19.84 -11.04
C PHE A 237 -0.64 -20.72 -12.13
N ALA A 238 0.11 -20.13 -13.05
CA ALA A 238 0.76 -20.76 -14.16
C ALA A 238 2.13 -20.14 -14.46
N GLU A 239 2.98 -20.86 -15.19
CA GLU A 239 4.26 -20.31 -15.67
C GLU A 239 4.06 -19.10 -16.63
N THR A 240 3.00 -19.16 -17.43
CA THR A 240 2.60 -18.11 -18.38
C THR A 240 1.10 -17.87 -18.28
N PRO A 241 0.62 -17.02 -17.36
CA PRO A 241 -0.81 -16.76 -17.22
C PRO A 241 -1.32 -15.96 -18.43
N GLU A 242 -2.39 -16.44 -19.06
CA GLU A 242 -2.97 -15.86 -20.27
C GLU A 242 -4.13 -14.89 -20.01
N THR A 243 -4.77 -15.02 -18.82
CA THR A 243 -5.97 -14.26 -18.49
C THR A 243 -5.87 -13.59 -17.14
N THR A 244 -6.52 -12.43 -17.04
CA THR A 244 -6.69 -11.74 -15.75
C THR A 244 -7.64 -12.53 -14.85
N VAL A 245 -7.24 -12.75 -13.61
CA VAL A 245 -8.06 -13.44 -12.62
C VAL A 245 -9.13 -12.51 -12.07
N THR A 246 -10.38 -12.99 -12.04
CA THR A 246 -11.51 -12.26 -11.45
C THR A 246 -11.42 -12.32 -9.91
N PRO A 247 -11.49 -11.19 -9.20
CA PRO A 247 -11.51 -11.20 -7.74
C PRO A 247 -12.85 -11.74 -7.19
N THR A 248 -12.84 -12.20 -5.94
CA THR A 248 -14.04 -12.62 -5.22
C THR A 248 -14.81 -11.41 -4.68
N MET A 249 -14.09 -10.39 -4.23
CA MET A 249 -14.62 -9.10 -3.82
C MET A 249 -13.59 -7.99 -4.05
N SER A 250 -14.01 -6.74 -3.99
CA SER A 250 -13.12 -5.58 -4.11
C SER A 250 -13.44 -4.53 -3.05
N PHE A 251 -12.46 -3.68 -2.78
CA PHE A 251 -12.58 -2.56 -1.85
C PHE A 251 -12.13 -1.27 -2.53
N THR A 252 -12.85 -0.18 -2.35
CA THR A 252 -12.28 1.14 -2.57
C THR A 252 -11.42 1.50 -1.35
N VAL A 253 -10.21 1.98 -1.57
CA VAL A 253 -9.27 2.28 -0.50
C VAL A 253 -8.83 3.74 -0.53
N PRO A 254 -8.36 4.31 0.60
CA PRO A 254 -7.81 5.66 0.61
C PRO A 254 -6.52 5.74 -0.22
N ASN A 255 -6.12 6.98 -0.56
CA ASN A 255 -4.84 7.22 -1.22
C ASN A 255 -3.67 6.81 -0.33
N ARG A 256 -2.58 6.33 -0.94
CA ARG A 256 -1.29 6.03 -0.30
C ARG A 256 -1.30 4.84 0.63
N VAL A 257 -2.14 3.86 0.36
CA VAL A 257 -2.06 2.56 1.05
C VAL A 257 -0.80 1.84 0.59
N GLN A 258 -0.06 1.31 1.56
CA GLN A 258 1.20 0.58 1.38
C GLN A 258 1.13 -0.85 1.97
N GLY A 259 0.09 -1.15 2.73
CA GLY A 259 -0.17 -2.47 3.28
C GLY A 259 -1.61 -2.59 3.72
N PHE A 260 -2.13 -3.80 3.68
CA PHE A 260 -3.51 -4.15 3.99
C PHE A 260 -3.54 -5.52 4.66
N THR A 261 -4.23 -5.62 5.78
CA THR A 261 -4.47 -6.90 6.44
C THR A 261 -5.84 -6.91 7.11
N ARG A 262 -6.42 -8.09 7.31
CA ARG A 262 -7.68 -8.26 8.04
C ARG A 262 -7.38 -8.83 9.42
N LEU A 263 -7.98 -8.24 10.43
CA LEU A 263 -7.84 -8.65 11.82
C LEU A 263 -8.80 -9.81 12.15
N SER A 264 -8.49 -10.56 13.19
CA SER A 264 -9.30 -11.72 13.62
C SER A 264 -10.74 -11.38 14.01
N ASP A 265 -11.04 -10.12 14.34
CA ASP A 265 -12.40 -9.63 14.61
C ASP A 265 -13.16 -9.17 13.35
N GLY A 266 -12.51 -9.26 12.18
CA GLY A 266 -13.02 -8.89 10.87
C GLY A 266 -12.75 -7.44 10.47
N GLN A 267 -12.16 -6.61 11.35
CA GLN A 267 -11.73 -5.26 11.00
C GLN A 267 -10.58 -5.29 9.98
N PHE A 268 -10.38 -4.18 9.27
CA PHE A 268 -9.28 -4.05 8.31
C PHE A 268 -8.27 -3.03 8.78
N ALA A 269 -6.99 -3.39 8.76
CA ALA A 269 -5.90 -2.47 9.05
C ALA A 269 -5.18 -2.08 7.75
N LEU A 270 -4.93 -0.78 7.58
CA LEU A 270 -4.28 -0.20 6.41
C LEU A 270 -3.12 0.70 6.85
N SER A 271 -1.93 0.45 6.34
CA SER A 271 -0.83 1.41 6.40
C SER A 271 -1.00 2.46 5.31
N VAL A 272 -0.97 3.74 5.70
CA VAL A 272 -1.11 4.87 4.77
C VAL A 272 0.10 5.78 4.92
N SER A 273 0.94 5.80 3.90
CA SER A 273 2.25 6.45 3.96
C SER A 273 2.68 7.01 2.62
N TYR A 274 3.34 8.15 2.64
CA TYR A 274 4.08 8.67 1.51
C TYR A 274 5.03 9.80 1.90
N GLY A 275 6.31 9.59 1.58
CA GLY A 275 7.34 10.61 1.65
C GLY A 275 8.05 10.68 3.00
N ARG A 276 9.37 10.84 2.93
CA ARG A 276 10.33 10.77 4.06
C ARG A 276 10.14 11.80 5.18
N ASN A 277 9.31 12.80 4.95
CA ASN A 277 9.07 13.89 5.90
C ASN A 277 7.60 14.00 6.34
N THR A 278 6.74 13.10 5.87
CA THR A 278 5.31 13.06 6.18
C THR A 278 5.03 11.89 7.11
N ASP A 279 4.28 12.14 8.20
CA ASP A 279 3.87 11.08 9.11
C ASP A 279 3.08 10.00 8.37
N SER A 280 3.31 8.75 8.75
CA SER A 280 2.46 7.63 8.35
C SER A 280 1.29 7.47 9.30
N TRP A 281 0.29 6.74 8.86
CA TRP A 281 -0.89 6.40 9.62
C TRP A 281 -1.18 4.91 9.48
N LEU A 282 -1.49 4.28 10.60
CA LEU A 282 -2.17 3.00 10.62
C LEU A 282 -3.64 3.30 10.91
N TYR A 283 -4.52 2.99 9.95
CA TYR A 283 -5.97 3.09 10.11
C TYR A 283 -6.55 1.71 10.35
N THR A 284 -7.46 1.62 11.31
CA THR A 284 -8.32 0.45 11.48
C THR A 284 -9.73 0.81 11.06
N TYR A 285 -10.31 0.03 10.17
CA TYR A 285 -11.66 0.18 9.63
C TYR A 285 -12.59 -0.90 10.20
N ALA A 286 -13.86 -0.56 10.40
CA ALA A 286 -14.88 -1.54 10.71
C ALA A 286 -14.98 -2.61 9.62
N ASP A 287 -15.53 -3.78 9.95
CA ASP A 287 -15.82 -4.83 8.97
C ASP A 287 -16.97 -4.40 8.07
N VAL A 288 -16.63 -3.77 6.95
CA VAL A 288 -17.59 -3.28 5.95
C VAL A 288 -18.25 -4.41 5.17
N THR A 289 -17.72 -5.64 5.21
CA THR A 289 -18.30 -6.79 4.50
C THR A 289 -19.57 -7.32 5.17
N LYS A 290 -19.85 -6.92 6.41
CA LYS A 290 -21.13 -7.20 7.09
C LYS A 290 -22.31 -6.37 6.58
N GLY A 291 -22.02 -5.30 5.83
CA GLY A 291 -23.02 -4.44 5.20
C GLY A 291 -23.31 -4.84 3.75
N GLU A 292 -24.17 -4.06 3.11
CA GLU A 292 -24.41 -4.22 1.67
C GLU A 292 -23.25 -3.64 0.87
N PRO A 293 -22.85 -4.28 -0.26
CA PRO A 293 -21.88 -3.70 -1.18
C PRO A 293 -22.31 -2.31 -1.66
N ALA A 294 -21.34 -1.43 -1.83
CA ALA A 294 -21.61 -0.09 -2.37
C ALA A 294 -22.05 -0.15 -3.84
N TYR A 295 -21.53 -1.10 -4.60
CA TYR A 295 -21.88 -1.41 -5.99
C TYR A 295 -21.31 -2.76 -6.39
N TYR A 296 -21.54 -3.17 -7.65
CA TYR A 296 -21.00 -4.38 -8.24
C TYR A 296 -20.19 -4.05 -9.48
N LEU A 297 -19.06 -4.74 -9.67
CA LEU A 297 -18.30 -4.76 -10.92
C LEU A 297 -18.72 -6.00 -11.72
N THR A 298 -19.02 -5.83 -13.01
CA THR A 298 -19.35 -6.94 -13.89
C THR A 298 -18.10 -7.46 -14.57
N TYR A 299 -17.73 -8.69 -14.27
CA TYR A 299 -16.70 -9.46 -14.96
C TYR A 299 -17.36 -10.49 -15.89
N PRO A 300 -16.61 -11.10 -16.83
CA PRO A 300 -17.19 -12.06 -17.77
C PRO A 300 -17.81 -13.30 -17.12
N ASP A 301 -17.33 -13.69 -15.93
CA ASP A 301 -17.73 -14.89 -15.22
C ASP A 301 -18.65 -14.64 -14.02
N ARG A 302 -18.63 -13.43 -13.44
CA ARG A 302 -19.46 -13.07 -12.28
C ARG A 302 -19.54 -11.57 -12.04
N ASP A 303 -20.54 -11.17 -11.26
CA ASP A 303 -20.57 -9.84 -10.63
C ASP A 303 -19.79 -9.88 -9.31
N VAL A 304 -18.90 -8.92 -9.12
CA VAL A 304 -18.00 -8.81 -7.96
C VAL A 304 -18.48 -7.69 -7.05
N PRO A 305 -18.82 -7.96 -5.77
CA PRO A 305 -19.23 -6.94 -4.82
C PRO A 305 -18.06 -6.02 -4.49
N VAL A 306 -18.34 -4.71 -4.39
CA VAL A 306 -17.37 -3.70 -3.98
C VAL A 306 -17.82 -3.04 -2.69
N TYR A 307 -16.95 -3.09 -1.69
CA TYR A 307 -17.14 -2.45 -0.40
C TYR A 307 -16.30 -1.17 -0.32
N SER A 308 -16.82 -0.14 0.33
CA SER A 308 -16.12 1.13 0.44
C SER A 308 -15.54 1.31 1.83
N LEU A 309 -14.21 1.55 1.90
CA LEU A 309 -13.53 1.95 3.12
C LEU A 309 -13.52 3.49 3.22
N CYS A 310 -14.58 4.03 3.82
CA CYS A 310 -14.78 5.46 3.97
C CYS A 310 -14.19 5.99 5.28
N ARG A 311 -14.01 7.31 5.38
CA ARG A 311 -13.56 7.95 6.63
C ARG A 311 -14.49 7.69 7.81
N THR A 312 -15.78 7.48 7.55
CA THR A 312 -16.80 7.16 8.57
C THR A 312 -16.64 5.78 9.17
N ASP A 313 -15.96 4.86 8.46
CA ASP A 313 -15.77 3.48 8.88
C ASP A 313 -14.48 3.29 9.70
N ILE A 314 -13.70 4.38 9.87
CA ILE A 314 -12.47 4.35 10.66
C ILE A 314 -12.79 4.22 12.14
N VAL A 315 -12.35 3.12 12.74
CA VAL A 315 -12.48 2.82 14.16
C VAL A 315 -11.32 3.43 14.95
N SER A 316 -10.10 3.32 14.43
CA SER A 316 -8.91 3.86 15.09
C SER A 316 -7.91 4.47 14.10
N ARG A 317 -7.04 5.34 14.64
CA ARG A 317 -5.96 6.02 13.89
C ARG A 317 -4.73 6.10 14.76
N LEU A 318 -3.64 5.49 14.34
CA LEU A 318 -2.36 5.60 14.99
C LEU A 318 -1.39 6.39 14.10
N ARG A 319 -0.80 7.46 14.65
CA ARG A 319 0.21 8.27 13.96
C ARG A 319 1.59 7.65 14.18
N LEU A 320 2.28 7.34 13.10
CA LEU A 320 3.55 6.64 13.10
C LEU A 320 4.66 7.41 12.36
N PRO A 321 5.94 7.00 12.53
CA PRO A 321 7.05 7.52 11.75
C PRO A 321 6.80 7.45 10.25
N PRO A 322 7.45 8.32 9.45
CA PRO A 322 7.35 8.29 7.99
C PRO A 322 7.75 6.94 7.39
N LEU A 323 7.17 6.65 6.19
CA LEU A 323 7.57 5.53 5.36
C LEU A 323 7.21 4.16 5.99
N LEU A 324 6.05 4.06 6.64
CA LEU A 324 5.43 2.77 6.97
C LEU A 324 4.98 2.07 5.69
N GLU A 325 5.39 0.83 5.51
CA GLU A 325 5.15 0.00 4.32
C GLU A 325 4.25 -1.20 4.65
N GLY A 326 4.67 -2.41 4.28
CA GLY A 326 3.93 -3.64 4.52
C GLY A 326 3.56 -3.85 5.98
N ILE A 327 2.36 -4.33 6.21
CA ILE A 327 1.82 -4.71 7.52
C ILE A 327 1.21 -6.09 7.46
N ASP A 328 1.18 -6.76 8.60
CA ASP A 328 0.52 -8.04 8.80
C ASP A 328 0.09 -8.20 10.26
N THR A 329 -0.46 -9.35 10.61
CA THR A 329 -0.83 -9.68 11.99
C THR A 329 0.08 -10.75 12.58
N LYS A 330 0.44 -10.58 13.84
CA LYS A 330 1.09 -11.61 14.65
C LYS A 330 0.48 -11.63 16.05
N ASP A 331 0.07 -12.80 16.51
CA ASP A 331 -0.56 -12.96 17.85
C ASP A 331 -1.75 -12.00 18.07
N GLY A 332 -2.53 -11.72 17.02
CA GLY A 332 -3.69 -10.82 17.05
C GLY A 332 -3.37 -9.31 17.07
N LYS A 333 -2.10 -8.94 16.91
CA LYS A 333 -1.64 -7.56 16.83
C LYS A 333 -1.13 -7.22 15.44
N VAL A 334 -1.27 -5.97 15.04
CA VAL A 334 -0.70 -5.50 13.77
C VAL A 334 0.81 -5.31 13.95
N THR A 335 1.56 -5.85 13.02
CA THR A 335 3.01 -5.67 12.89
C THR A 335 3.35 -5.08 11.52
N GLY A 336 4.53 -4.50 11.35
CA GLY A 336 4.91 -3.93 10.05
C GLY A 336 6.32 -3.36 10.02
N ILE A 337 6.69 -2.85 8.85
CA ILE A 337 8.04 -2.37 8.55
C ILE A 337 8.05 -0.94 8.04
N PHE A 338 9.24 -0.33 8.03
CA PHE A 338 9.47 1.02 7.53
C PHE A 338 10.60 1.06 6.49
N GLU A 339 10.39 1.73 5.36
CA GLU A 339 11.46 2.03 4.40
C GLU A 339 12.50 3.01 4.96
N SER A 340 12.15 3.77 5.99
CA SER A 340 12.98 4.88 6.49
C SER A 340 14.36 4.44 7.00
N GLY A 341 14.54 3.15 7.31
CA GLY A 341 15.81 2.53 7.67
C GLY A 341 16.77 2.37 6.49
N ALA A 342 16.28 2.34 5.26
CA ALA A 342 17.12 2.16 4.08
C ALA A 342 18.09 3.34 3.84
N GLU A 343 19.29 3.05 3.31
CA GLU A 343 20.29 4.08 3.01
C GLU A 343 19.75 5.21 2.13
N LYS A 344 18.87 4.90 1.18
CA LYS A 344 18.18 5.83 0.32
C LYS A 344 17.40 6.92 1.09
N TYR A 345 16.93 6.63 2.29
CA TYR A 345 16.06 7.50 3.10
C TYR A 345 16.72 8.07 4.37
N LYS A 346 18.01 7.83 4.58
CA LYS A 346 18.75 8.30 5.78
C LYS A 346 18.71 9.82 6.05
N ASN A 347 18.28 10.62 5.07
CA ASN A 347 18.05 12.06 5.22
C ASN A 347 16.58 12.39 5.53
N GLY A 348 15.76 11.41 5.90
CA GLY A 348 14.38 11.59 6.29
C GLY A 348 14.21 12.23 7.67
N LYS A 349 12.98 12.63 7.97
CA LYS A 349 12.59 13.25 9.25
C LYS A 349 12.84 12.33 10.45
N PHE A 350 12.67 11.03 10.26
CA PHE A 350 12.81 10.00 11.29
C PHE A 350 13.29 8.70 10.64
N ILE A 351 14.28 8.07 11.24
CA ILE A 351 14.86 6.83 10.77
C ILE A 351 14.44 5.70 11.74
N LEU A 352 13.80 4.67 11.20
CA LEU A 352 13.42 3.48 11.94
C LEU A 352 13.74 2.25 11.11
N ASN A 353 14.70 1.46 11.55
CA ASN A 353 15.15 0.23 10.90
C ASN A 353 14.70 -0.99 11.70
N SER A 354 13.40 -1.09 11.97
CA SER A 354 12.88 -2.18 12.79
C SER A 354 11.54 -2.68 12.27
N ILE A 355 11.33 -3.98 12.36
CA ILE A 355 10.01 -4.60 12.38
C ILE A 355 9.36 -4.16 13.70
N CYS A 356 8.15 -3.66 13.65
CA CYS A 356 7.46 -3.13 14.82
C CYS A 356 6.10 -3.79 15.02
N GLU A 357 5.71 -3.93 16.28
CA GLU A 357 4.34 -4.20 16.71
C GLU A 357 3.67 -2.86 17.01
N PHE A 358 2.39 -2.72 16.66
CA PHE A 358 1.59 -1.51 16.87
C PHE A 358 0.52 -1.73 17.95
N GLU A 359 0.26 -0.68 18.76
CA GLU A 359 -0.72 -0.68 19.85
C GLU A 359 -2.14 -0.30 19.40
#